data_3c79872b733a48a77a8aac293655ce6b
#
_entry.id   3c79872b733a48a77a8aac293655ce6b
#
_cell.length_a   1.000
_cell.length_b   1.000
_cell.length_c   1.000
_cell.angle_alpha   90.00
_cell.angle_beta   90.00
_cell.angle_gamma   90.00
#
_symmetry.space_group_name_H-M   'P 1'
#
loop_
_entity.id
_entity.type
_entity.pdbx_description
1 polymer ?
#
loop_
_entity_poly.entity_id
_entity_poly.type
_entity_poly.pdbx_seq_one_letter_code
_entity_poly.pdbx_strand_id
1 'polypeptide(L)'
;GPSSRYRVFQFLPHFQAAGIGCRVEALFGETYFSILKVHPRALRTLLKIPYVLICFLRRLWTLLTLGKRDLIVIEGQLFPYAPPLAERLLRWCRYRVAIEMDDAIYLTPGHEKKIPALLSMATGAIVGNDRLAAYAKQFSPRVCVVPTVVDTERFKPDSTRSTGSSAQNSEAITIVWIGLAYNLKYLDVL
;
A
#
# COMPACT_ATOMS: atom_id res chain seq x y z
N GLY A 1 -0.90 -5.27 4.48
CA GLY A 1 -0.09 -4.36 5.31
C GLY A 1 -0.90 -3.18 5.83
N PRO A 2 -0.32 -2.31 6.66
CA PRO A 2 -1.03 -1.13 7.18
C PRO A 2 -1.57 -0.23 6.06
N SER A 3 -0.78 0.05 5.04
CA SER A 3 -1.16 0.85 3.87
C SER A 3 -2.43 0.29 3.22
N SER A 4 -2.46 -0.97 2.84
CA SER A 4 -3.64 -1.60 2.22
C SER A 4 -4.89 -1.50 3.09
N ARG A 5 -4.75 -1.51 4.44
CA ARG A 5 -5.89 -1.35 5.34
C ARG A 5 -6.52 0.03 5.20
N TYR A 6 -5.70 1.09 5.22
CA TYR A 6 -6.18 2.48 5.15
C TYR A 6 -6.45 2.96 3.73
N ARG A 7 -5.88 2.31 2.71
CA ARG A 7 -6.03 2.72 1.31
C ARG A 7 -7.06 1.90 0.55
N VAL A 8 -7.34 0.67 0.99
CA VAL A 8 -8.23 -0.26 0.27
C VAL A 8 -9.32 -0.83 1.18
N PHE A 9 -8.93 -1.58 2.22
CA PHE A 9 -9.90 -2.41 2.95
C PHE A 9 -10.97 -1.62 3.68
N GLN A 10 -10.68 -0.46 4.24
CA GLN A 10 -11.68 0.36 4.92
C GLN A 10 -12.77 0.90 3.97
N PHE A 11 -12.48 1.00 2.67
CA PHE A 11 -13.43 1.51 1.68
C PHE A 11 -14.32 0.42 1.06
N LEU A 12 -14.01 -0.87 1.24
CA LEU A 12 -14.77 -1.96 0.63
C LEU A 12 -16.29 -1.93 0.97
N PRO A 13 -16.70 -1.66 2.23
CA PRO A 13 -18.12 -1.53 2.55
C PRO A 13 -18.79 -0.38 1.79
N HIS A 14 -18.11 0.74 1.64
CA HIS A 14 -18.61 1.91 0.91
C HIS A 14 -18.75 1.63 -0.59
N PHE A 15 -17.78 0.93 -1.19
CA PHE A 15 -17.87 0.48 -2.58
C PHE A 15 -19.04 -0.46 -2.79
N GLN A 16 -19.22 -1.42 -1.88
CA GLN A 16 -20.36 -2.35 -1.95
C GLN A 16 -21.70 -1.62 -1.83
N ALA A 17 -21.81 -0.67 -0.91
CA ALA A 17 -23.02 0.17 -0.76
C ALA A 17 -23.31 1.02 -2.01
N ALA A 18 -22.26 1.41 -2.74
CA ALA A 18 -22.37 2.12 -4.02
C ALA A 18 -22.60 1.19 -5.23
N GLY A 19 -22.82 -0.12 -5.03
CA GLY A 19 -23.03 -1.08 -6.10
C GLY A 19 -21.73 -1.47 -6.86
N ILE A 20 -20.55 -1.14 -6.33
CA ILE A 20 -19.27 -1.44 -6.95
C ILE A 20 -18.75 -2.77 -6.41
N GLY A 21 -18.68 -3.79 -7.27
CA GLY A 21 -18.08 -5.09 -6.93
C GLY A 21 -16.57 -5.01 -6.88
N CYS A 22 -15.97 -5.30 -5.72
CA CYS A 22 -14.53 -5.28 -5.53
C CYS A 22 -13.98 -6.68 -5.23
N ARG A 23 -12.87 -7.03 -5.89
CA ARG A 23 -12.05 -8.20 -5.58
C ARG A 23 -10.65 -7.73 -5.20
N VAL A 24 -10.19 -8.09 -4.01
CA VAL A 24 -8.87 -7.73 -3.52
C VAL A 24 -7.96 -8.95 -3.53
N GLU A 25 -6.80 -8.79 -4.16
CA GLU A 25 -5.80 -9.85 -4.30
C GLU A 25 -4.46 -9.37 -3.72
N ALA A 26 -4.15 -9.78 -2.50
CA ALA A 26 -2.85 -9.51 -1.90
C ALA A 26 -1.76 -10.40 -2.54
N LEU A 27 -0.58 -9.82 -2.82
CA LEU A 27 0.56 -10.60 -3.31
C LEU A 27 1.11 -11.50 -2.20
N PHE A 28 1.33 -10.93 -1.02
CA PHE A 28 1.83 -11.64 0.15
C PHE A 28 0.78 -11.73 1.26
N GLY A 29 0.66 -12.89 1.87
CA GLY A 29 -0.17 -13.12 3.05
C GLY A 29 0.61 -12.97 4.36
N GLU A 30 -0.03 -13.30 5.48
CA GLU A 30 0.59 -13.23 6.83
C GLU A 30 1.82 -14.13 6.96
N THR A 31 1.86 -15.25 6.26
CA THR A 31 3.00 -16.16 6.20
C THR A 31 4.30 -15.45 5.79
N TYR A 32 4.22 -14.44 4.90
CA TYR A 32 5.39 -13.65 4.52
C TYR A 32 6.01 -12.94 5.73
N PHE A 33 5.18 -12.31 6.54
CA PHE A 33 5.63 -11.59 7.74
C PHE A 33 6.15 -12.54 8.81
N SER A 34 5.60 -13.75 8.91
CA SER A 34 6.11 -14.79 9.80
C SER A 34 7.50 -15.27 9.35
N ILE A 35 7.70 -15.47 8.05
CA ILE A 35 9.01 -15.83 7.48
C ILE A 35 10.06 -14.74 7.76
N LEU A 36 9.68 -13.46 7.70
CA LEU A 36 10.62 -12.36 7.97
C LEU A 36 11.17 -12.35 9.40
N LYS A 37 10.44 -12.95 10.36
CA LYS A 37 10.85 -13.07 11.77
C LYS A 37 11.80 -14.25 12.04
N VAL A 38 11.99 -15.14 11.06
CA VAL A 38 12.81 -16.34 11.22
C VAL A 38 14.30 -15.98 11.32
N HIS A 39 14.99 -16.57 12.27
CA HIS A 39 16.43 -16.54 12.46
C HIS A 39 16.97 -17.98 12.40
N PRO A 40 18.19 -18.23 11.88
CA PRO A 40 19.14 -17.30 11.27
C PRO A 40 18.73 -16.84 9.85
N ARG A 41 19.46 -15.85 9.32
CA ARG A 41 19.18 -15.27 7.98
C ARG A 41 19.17 -16.30 6.86
N ALA A 42 20.04 -17.32 6.91
CA ALA A 42 20.09 -18.39 5.90
C ALA A 42 18.76 -19.16 5.81
N LEU A 43 18.20 -19.58 6.95
CA LEU A 43 16.91 -20.28 7.01
C LEU A 43 15.78 -19.38 6.52
N ARG A 44 15.78 -18.11 6.91
CA ARG A 44 14.80 -17.13 6.41
C ARG A 44 14.85 -17.02 4.89
N THR A 45 16.04 -16.94 4.28
CA THR A 45 16.20 -16.85 2.83
C THR A 45 15.71 -18.12 2.14
N LEU A 46 16.05 -19.29 2.69
CA LEU A 46 15.62 -20.59 2.20
C LEU A 46 14.09 -20.72 2.17
N LEU A 47 13.40 -20.24 3.18
CA LEU A 47 11.93 -20.24 3.25
C LEU A 47 11.30 -19.14 2.38
N LYS A 48 11.93 -17.97 2.29
CA LYS A 48 11.40 -16.82 1.57
C LYS A 48 11.38 -17.04 0.06
N ILE A 49 12.43 -17.61 -0.52
CA ILE A 49 12.53 -17.77 -1.98
C ILE A 49 11.38 -18.62 -2.54
N PRO A 50 11.15 -19.87 -2.08
CA PRO A 50 10.04 -20.67 -2.62
C PRO A 50 8.68 -20.04 -2.35
N TYR A 51 8.49 -19.42 -1.17
CA TYR A 51 7.25 -18.72 -0.86
C TYR A 51 6.96 -17.58 -1.85
N VAL A 52 7.94 -16.72 -2.12
CA VAL A 52 7.81 -15.62 -3.09
C VAL A 52 7.52 -16.15 -4.48
N LEU A 53 8.20 -17.24 -4.90
CA LEU A 53 7.95 -17.88 -6.19
C LEU A 53 6.50 -18.37 -6.30
N ILE A 54 5.99 -19.07 -5.29
CA ILE A 54 4.59 -19.52 -5.24
C ILE A 54 3.63 -18.34 -5.33
N CYS A 55 3.89 -17.25 -4.60
CA CYS A 55 3.08 -16.04 -4.65
C CYS A 55 3.08 -15.41 -6.05
N PHE A 56 4.23 -15.41 -6.73
CA PHE A 56 4.36 -14.89 -8.09
C PHE A 56 3.62 -15.75 -9.11
N LEU A 57 3.72 -17.08 -8.99
CA LEU A 57 2.97 -18.00 -9.85
C LEU A 57 1.47 -17.86 -9.65
N ARG A 58 1.02 -17.76 -8.39
CA ARG A 58 -0.39 -17.49 -8.07
C ARG A 58 -0.87 -16.16 -8.66
N ARG A 59 -0.07 -15.10 -8.55
CA ARG A 59 -0.39 -13.80 -9.16
C ARG A 59 -0.45 -13.90 -10.68
N LEU A 60 0.49 -14.60 -11.30
CA LEU A 60 0.48 -14.81 -12.76
C LEU A 60 -0.77 -15.57 -13.19
N TRP A 61 -1.15 -16.62 -12.45
CA TRP A 61 -2.41 -17.34 -12.70
C TRP A 61 -3.63 -16.42 -12.57
N THR A 62 -3.68 -15.59 -11.53
CA THR A 62 -4.76 -14.59 -11.38
C THR A 62 -4.85 -13.65 -12.57
N LEU A 63 -3.70 -13.20 -13.11
CA LEU A 63 -3.66 -12.32 -14.28
C LEU A 63 -4.12 -13.04 -15.55
N LEU A 64 -3.73 -14.30 -15.74
CA LEU A 64 -4.14 -15.12 -16.90
C LEU A 64 -5.64 -15.46 -16.87
N THR A 65 -6.22 -15.59 -15.68
CA THR A 65 -7.65 -15.87 -15.46
C THR A 65 -8.48 -14.63 -15.20
N LEU A 66 -7.89 -13.43 -15.38
CA LEU A 66 -8.54 -12.17 -15.16
C LEU A 66 -9.61 -11.92 -16.21
N GLY A 67 -10.88 -12.15 -15.87
CA GLY A 67 -12.00 -11.83 -16.75
C GLY A 67 -12.16 -10.32 -16.98
N LYS A 68 -13.24 -9.92 -17.66
CA LYS A 68 -13.54 -8.50 -17.85
C LYS A 68 -13.60 -7.77 -16.50
N ARG A 69 -12.96 -6.62 -16.42
CA ARG A 69 -12.97 -5.70 -15.28
C ARG A 69 -13.07 -4.27 -15.79
N ASP A 70 -13.81 -3.43 -15.07
CA ASP A 70 -13.94 -2.03 -15.42
C ASP A 70 -12.66 -1.25 -15.09
N LEU A 71 -12.04 -1.58 -13.96
CA LEU A 71 -10.80 -0.97 -13.49
C LEU A 71 -9.97 -1.95 -12.67
N ILE A 72 -8.65 -1.94 -12.88
CA ILE A 72 -7.68 -2.63 -12.04
C ILE A 72 -6.88 -1.58 -11.29
N VAL A 73 -6.95 -1.58 -9.97
CA VAL A 73 -6.12 -0.73 -9.12
C VAL A 73 -4.92 -1.54 -8.63
N ILE A 74 -3.72 -1.04 -8.87
CA ILE A 74 -2.46 -1.66 -8.47
C ILE A 74 -1.82 -0.80 -7.39
N GLU A 75 -1.75 -1.32 -6.16
CA GLU A 75 -1.02 -0.70 -5.06
C GLU A 75 0.48 -0.84 -5.33
N GLY A 76 1.11 0.25 -5.77
CA GLY A 76 2.50 0.34 -6.15
C GLY A 76 2.84 -0.44 -7.41
N GLN A 77 2.97 -1.75 -7.34
CA GLN A 77 3.43 -2.61 -8.44
C GLN A 77 2.95 -4.07 -8.31
N LEU A 78 2.74 -4.75 -9.42
CA LEU A 78 2.27 -6.14 -9.44
C LEU A 78 3.33 -7.13 -8.92
N PHE A 79 4.56 -6.98 -9.40
CA PHE A 79 5.69 -7.84 -9.03
C PHE A 79 6.86 -6.99 -8.55
N PRO A 80 7.09 -6.89 -7.22
CA PRO A 80 8.31 -6.31 -6.67
C PRO A 80 9.54 -7.02 -7.27
N TYR A 81 10.61 -6.26 -7.51
CA TYR A 81 11.89 -6.79 -8.02
C TYR A 81 11.89 -7.33 -9.46
N ALA A 82 10.77 -7.32 -10.15
CA ALA A 82 10.67 -7.75 -11.56
C ALA A 82 10.42 -6.55 -12.49
N PRO A 83 10.79 -6.64 -13.78
CA PRO A 83 10.42 -5.66 -14.79
C PRO A 83 8.89 -5.53 -14.93
N PRO A 84 8.36 -4.40 -15.43
CA PRO A 84 6.92 -4.13 -15.54
C PRO A 84 6.26 -4.88 -16.74
N LEU A 85 6.59 -6.17 -16.91
CA LEU A 85 6.09 -6.96 -18.05
C LEU A 85 4.61 -7.31 -17.91
N ALA A 86 4.18 -7.61 -16.69
CA ALA A 86 2.78 -7.94 -16.42
C ALA A 86 1.87 -6.72 -16.59
N GLU A 87 2.32 -5.57 -16.17
CA GLU A 87 1.60 -4.30 -16.34
C GLU A 87 1.54 -3.91 -17.82
N ARG A 88 2.60 -4.16 -18.59
CA ARG A 88 2.60 -4.01 -20.07
C ARG A 88 1.58 -4.94 -20.72
N LEU A 89 1.50 -6.18 -20.26
CA LEU A 89 0.52 -7.15 -20.77
C LEU A 89 -0.91 -6.67 -20.49
N LEU A 90 -1.21 -6.20 -19.29
CA LEU A 90 -2.52 -5.64 -18.97
C LEU A 90 -2.89 -4.48 -19.90
N ARG A 91 -1.95 -3.59 -20.18
CA ARG A 91 -2.16 -2.49 -21.13
C ARG A 91 -2.40 -3.01 -22.54
N TRP A 92 -1.61 -3.95 -22.99
CA TRP A 92 -1.78 -4.57 -24.32
C TRP A 92 -3.15 -5.24 -24.46
N CYS A 93 -3.63 -5.91 -23.40
CA CYS A 93 -4.98 -6.46 -23.30
C CYS A 93 -6.08 -5.39 -23.10
N ARG A 94 -5.72 -4.09 -23.16
CA ARG A 94 -6.64 -2.94 -23.03
C ARG A 94 -7.37 -2.85 -21.70
N TYR A 95 -6.83 -3.41 -20.64
CA TYR A 95 -7.37 -3.15 -19.30
C TYR A 95 -7.15 -1.70 -18.88
N ARG A 96 -8.13 -1.13 -18.19
CA ARG A 96 -7.95 0.15 -17.49
C ARG A 96 -7.21 -0.11 -16.20
N VAL A 97 -6.06 0.53 -16.04
CA VAL A 97 -5.19 0.33 -14.87
C VAL A 97 -4.96 1.67 -14.19
N ALA A 98 -5.19 1.74 -12.88
CA ALA A 98 -4.77 2.85 -12.03
C ALA A 98 -3.64 2.39 -11.12
N ILE A 99 -2.57 3.19 -11.02
CA ILE A 99 -1.49 2.98 -10.07
C ILE A 99 -1.80 3.78 -8.81
N GLU A 100 -1.84 3.12 -7.68
CA GLU A 100 -2.02 3.71 -6.36
C GLU A 100 -0.66 3.83 -5.64
N MET A 101 -0.36 5.01 -5.08
CA MET A 101 0.86 5.27 -4.33
C MET A 101 0.58 6.20 -3.15
N ASP A 102 0.91 5.77 -1.95
CA ASP A 102 0.91 6.58 -0.73
C ASP A 102 2.33 6.97 -0.29
N ASP A 103 3.33 6.22 -0.73
CA ASP A 103 4.75 6.46 -0.47
C ASP A 103 5.52 6.82 -1.75
N ALA A 104 6.67 7.51 -1.59
CA ALA A 104 7.59 7.85 -2.66
C ALA A 104 8.44 6.64 -3.09
N ILE A 105 7.77 5.55 -3.50
CA ILE A 105 8.42 4.27 -3.86
C ILE A 105 9.42 4.40 -5.01
N TYR A 106 9.32 5.46 -5.82
CA TYR A 106 10.29 5.77 -6.88
C TYR A 106 11.67 6.16 -6.36
N LEU A 107 11.79 6.54 -5.06
CA LEU A 107 13.07 6.79 -4.40
C LEU A 107 13.77 5.50 -3.93
N THR A 108 13.10 4.36 -4.00
CA THR A 108 13.69 3.07 -3.64
C THR A 108 14.67 2.64 -4.73
N PRO A 109 15.90 2.23 -4.39
CA PRO A 109 16.87 1.76 -5.37
C PRO A 109 16.31 0.69 -6.31
N GLY A 110 16.52 0.87 -7.62
CA GLY A 110 16.00 -0.01 -8.68
C GLY A 110 14.57 0.31 -9.15
N HIS A 111 13.92 1.31 -8.56
CA HIS A 111 12.58 1.74 -8.98
C HIS A 111 12.58 3.01 -9.85
N GLU A 112 13.71 3.65 -10.02
CA GLU A 112 13.85 4.95 -10.69
C GLU A 112 13.32 4.93 -12.14
N LYS A 113 13.46 3.79 -12.83
CA LYS A 113 12.96 3.59 -14.21
C LYS A 113 11.61 2.88 -14.24
N LYS A 114 11.35 2.03 -13.25
CA LYS A 114 10.16 1.19 -13.22
C LYS A 114 8.90 2.01 -12.92
N ILE A 115 8.93 2.85 -11.89
CA ILE A 115 7.74 3.63 -11.48
C ILE A 115 7.31 4.62 -12.57
N PRO A 116 8.20 5.40 -13.20
CA PRO A 116 7.84 6.21 -14.37
C PRO A 116 7.18 5.39 -15.48
N ALA A 117 7.74 4.22 -15.80
CA ALA A 117 7.18 3.33 -16.82
C ALA A 117 5.79 2.81 -16.45
N LEU A 118 5.53 2.49 -15.18
CA LEU A 118 4.20 2.09 -14.70
C LEU A 118 3.20 3.24 -14.84
N LEU A 119 3.57 4.44 -14.38
CA LEU A 119 2.71 5.63 -14.46
C LEU A 119 2.37 6.01 -15.91
N SER A 120 3.34 5.92 -16.83
CA SER A 120 3.11 6.23 -18.26
C SER A 120 2.22 5.21 -18.97
N MET A 121 2.19 3.97 -18.49
CA MET A 121 1.34 2.90 -19.03
C MET A 121 -0.07 2.90 -18.41
N ALA A 122 -0.24 3.47 -17.23
CA ALA A 122 -1.50 3.49 -16.52
C ALA A 122 -2.54 4.41 -17.19
N THR A 123 -3.81 4.11 -16.99
CA THR A 123 -4.93 4.99 -17.35
C THR A 123 -4.94 6.24 -16.46
N GLY A 124 -4.43 6.12 -15.23
CA GLY A 124 -4.28 7.20 -14.27
C GLY A 124 -3.56 6.75 -13.01
N ALA A 125 -3.31 7.69 -12.11
CA ALA A 125 -2.69 7.45 -10.82
C ALA A 125 -3.55 8.01 -9.67
N ILE A 126 -3.59 7.29 -8.56
CA ILE A 126 -4.19 7.69 -7.29
C ILE A 126 -3.04 7.87 -6.31
N VAL A 127 -2.88 9.06 -5.75
CA VAL A 127 -1.73 9.37 -4.90
C VAL A 127 -2.15 9.98 -3.57
N GLY A 128 -1.33 9.78 -2.54
CA GLY A 128 -1.66 10.18 -1.17
C GLY A 128 -1.53 11.68 -0.86
N ASN A 129 -0.78 12.45 -1.66
CA ASN A 129 -0.52 13.86 -1.40
C ASN A 129 -0.04 14.62 -2.66
N ASP A 130 0.05 15.94 -2.54
CA ASP A 130 0.40 16.83 -3.66
C ASP A 130 1.84 16.65 -4.16
N ARG A 131 2.79 16.25 -3.31
CA ARG A 131 4.18 15.97 -3.73
C ARG A 131 4.22 14.75 -4.64
N LEU A 132 3.51 13.69 -4.28
CA LEU A 132 3.35 12.51 -5.13
C LEU A 132 2.59 12.86 -6.42
N ALA A 133 1.59 13.76 -6.34
CA ALA A 133 0.87 14.22 -7.52
C ALA A 133 1.76 15.00 -8.48
N ALA A 134 2.61 15.90 -7.98
CA ALA A 134 3.57 16.65 -8.80
C ALA A 134 4.55 15.71 -9.52
N TYR A 135 5.00 14.65 -8.85
CA TYR A 135 5.82 13.62 -9.47
C TYR A 135 5.04 12.81 -10.52
N ALA A 136 3.87 12.29 -10.17
CA ALA A 136 3.09 11.41 -11.04
C ALA A 136 2.60 12.12 -12.32
N LYS A 137 2.29 13.42 -12.25
CA LYS A 137 1.86 14.25 -13.39
C LYS A 137 2.91 14.35 -14.50
N GLN A 138 4.18 14.09 -14.21
CA GLN A 138 5.24 14.05 -15.22
C GLN A 138 5.10 12.85 -16.17
N PHE A 139 4.40 11.80 -15.75
CA PHE A 139 4.33 10.52 -16.46
C PHE A 139 2.91 10.06 -16.77
N SER A 140 1.92 10.48 -15.98
CA SER A 140 0.52 10.07 -16.11
C SER A 140 -0.37 11.24 -16.50
N PRO A 141 -1.27 11.06 -17.50
CA PRO A 141 -2.17 12.14 -17.94
C PRO A 141 -3.28 12.45 -16.93
N ARG A 142 -3.56 11.52 -16.02
CA ARG A 142 -4.64 11.63 -15.02
C ARG A 142 -4.11 11.28 -13.64
N VAL A 143 -4.10 12.25 -12.75
CA VAL A 143 -3.66 12.06 -11.36
C VAL A 143 -4.72 12.61 -10.43
N CYS A 144 -5.14 11.77 -9.47
CA CYS A 144 -6.09 12.12 -8.42
C CYS A 144 -5.39 12.03 -7.06
N VAL A 145 -5.52 13.07 -6.23
CA VAL A 145 -5.04 13.05 -4.85
C VAL A 145 -6.15 12.52 -3.96
N VAL A 146 -5.88 11.40 -3.30
CA VAL A 146 -6.75 10.79 -2.29
C VAL A 146 -5.89 10.60 -1.03
N PRO A 147 -5.97 11.52 -0.06
CA PRO A 147 -5.21 11.41 1.17
C PRO A 147 -5.51 10.12 1.94
N THR A 148 -4.53 9.64 2.71
CA THR A 148 -4.77 8.56 3.66
C THR A 148 -5.60 9.10 4.81
N VAL A 149 -6.75 8.51 5.05
CA VAL A 149 -7.70 8.93 6.08
C VAL A 149 -7.93 7.81 7.09
N VAL A 150 -8.38 8.17 8.27
CA VAL A 150 -8.74 7.25 9.35
C VAL A 150 -10.26 7.18 9.44
N ASP A 151 -10.79 5.98 9.61
CA ASP A 151 -12.22 5.76 9.89
C ASP A 151 -12.57 6.28 11.27
N THR A 152 -13.15 7.48 11.34
CA THR A 152 -13.52 8.15 12.59
C THR A 152 -14.74 7.52 13.26
N GLU A 153 -15.52 6.72 12.56
CA GLU A 153 -16.61 5.95 13.17
C GLU A 153 -16.07 4.77 14.00
N ARG A 154 -14.97 4.20 13.53
CA ARG A 154 -14.27 3.10 14.22
C ARG A 154 -13.33 3.59 15.32
N PHE A 155 -12.63 4.70 15.10
CA PHE A 155 -11.64 5.26 16.02
C PHE A 155 -12.21 6.52 16.68
N LYS A 156 -13.13 6.32 17.60
CA LYS A 156 -13.72 7.39 18.42
C LYS A 156 -12.94 7.57 19.73
N PRO A 157 -12.88 8.79 20.26
CA PRO A 157 -12.43 9.00 21.63
C PRO A 157 -13.27 8.16 22.59
N ASP A 158 -12.61 7.54 23.56
CA ASP A 158 -13.31 6.81 24.63
C ASP A 158 -13.98 7.81 25.57
N SER A 159 -15.29 8.04 25.36
CA SER A 159 -16.08 8.94 26.19
C SER A 159 -16.30 8.43 27.62
N THR A 160 -15.98 7.14 27.88
CA THR A 160 -16.10 6.56 29.24
C THR A 160 -14.85 6.80 30.07
N ARG A 161 -13.73 7.15 29.46
CA ARG A 161 -12.56 7.67 30.20
C ARG A 161 -12.86 9.09 30.62
N SER A 162 -13.52 9.21 31.80
CA SER A 162 -13.60 10.50 32.49
C SER A 162 -12.18 11.02 32.66
N THR A 163 -11.97 12.24 32.24
CA THR A 163 -10.75 13.03 32.47
C THR A 163 -10.50 13.32 33.97
N GLY A 164 -11.10 12.56 34.85
CA GLY A 164 -11.06 12.79 36.27
C GLY A 164 -10.66 11.57 37.06
N SER A 165 -9.40 11.32 37.27
CA SER A 165 -8.88 10.87 38.56
C SER A 165 -7.39 10.61 38.68
N SER A 166 -6.58 10.78 37.62
CA SER A 166 -5.12 10.60 37.79
C SER A 166 -4.23 11.72 37.23
N ALA A 167 -4.84 12.79 36.69
CA ALA A 167 -4.08 13.93 36.13
C ALA A 167 -4.05 15.17 37.06
N GLN A 168 -4.40 15.03 38.34
CA GLN A 168 -4.54 16.20 39.21
C GLN A 168 -3.24 16.81 39.73
N ASN A 169 -2.06 16.24 39.45
CA ASN A 169 -0.81 16.79 40.00
C ASN A 169 0.42 16.71 39.09
N SER A 170 0.31 16.55 37.80
CA SER A 170 1.49 16.68 36.93
C SER A 170 1.27 17.75 35.87
N GLU A 171 2.02 18.84 35.98
CA GLU A 171 2.19 19.85 34.92
C GLU A 171 2.89 19.25 33.68
N ALA A 172 3.19 17.96 33.69
CA ALA A 172 3.92 17.26 32.63
C ALA A 172 2.99 16.78 31.53
N ILE A 173 3.21 17.26 30.30
CA ILE A 173 2.56 16.77 29.10
C ILE A 173 3.27 15.48 28.68
N THR A 174 2.52 14.39 28.56
CA THR A 174 3.04 13.14 28.05
C THR A 174 2.87 13.06 26.53
N ILE A 175 3.97 13.02 25.80
CA ILE A 175 3.98 12.83 24.35
C ILE A 175 4.27 11.35 24.09
N VAL A 176 3.38 10.69 23.35
CA VAL A 176 3.53 9.28 22.96
C VAL A 176 3.78 9.19 21.46
N TRP A 177 4.88 8.52 21.09
CA TRP A 177 5.17 8.18 19.71
C TRP A 177 4.98 6.67 19.48
N ILE A 178 4.31 6.31 18.39
CA ILE A 178 4.12 4.93 17.95
C ILE A 178 4.62 4.81 16.51
N GLY A 179 5.63 3.96 16.28
CA GLY A 179 6.21 3.79 14.95
C GLY A 179 7.23 2.67 14.90
N LEU A 180 7.85 2.50 13.75
CA LEU A 180 8.90 1.50 13.54
C LEU A 180 10.25 2.03 14.04
N ALA A 181 11.05 1.18 14.67
CA ALA A 181 12.31 1.56 15.32
C ALA A 181 13.28 2.35 14.41
N TYR A 182 13.30 2.08 13.10
CA TYR A 182 14.16 2.81 12.17
C TYR A 182 13.72 4.27 11.93
N ASN A 183 12.52 4.65 12.37
CA ASN A 183 12.01 6.02 12.30
C ASN A 183 12.30 6.83 13.57
N LEU A 184 12.89 6.23 14.62
CA LEU A 184 13.29 6.92 15.85
C LEU A 184 14.17 8.14 15.59
N LYS A 185 15.03 8.08 14.57
CA LYS A 185 15.91 9.18 14.16
C LYS A 185 15.16 10.49 13.81
N TYR A 186 13.86 10.43 13.52
CA TYR A 186 13.06 11.61 13.23
C TYR A 186 12.52 12.29 14.49
N LEU A 187 12.68 11.69 15.67
CA LEU A 187 12.35 12.31 16.96
C LEU A 187 13.47 13.24 17.46
N ASP A 188 14.66 13.20 16.86
CA ASP A 188 15.79 14.05 17.24
C ASP A 188 15.52 15.55 16.94
N VAL A 189 14.40 15.87 16.30
CA VAL A 189 13.95 17.25 16.03
C VAL A 189 12.98 17.79 17.11
N LEU A 190 12.60 16.97 18.10
CA LEU A 190 11.75 17.37 19.23
C LEU A 190 12.59 17.75 20.42
#